data_e77701508a081b5dbbe6b6c23e7b7c73
#
_entry.id   e77701508a081b5dbbe6b6c23e7b7c73
#
_cell.length_a   1.000
_cell.length_b   1.000
_cell.length_c   1.000
_cell.angle_alpha   90.00
_cell.angle_beta   90.00
_cell.angle_gamma   90.00
#
_symmetry.space_group_name_H-M   'P 1'
#
loop_
_entity.id
_entity.type
_entity.pdbx_description
1 polymer ?
#
loop_
_entity_poly.entity_id
_entity_poly.type
_entity_poly.pdbx_seq_one_letter_code
_entity_poly.pdbx_strand_id
1 'polypeptide(L)'
;WLRRNPPEEFRDWTWDSRRALAIKGSGDDFRRGMVDAYRAMAEHTPDNGMQCVMFTHQDTGVWSDMVGIFWAAGLQVVAAWYIATETTSELKKGGYVQGTVILMLRKRPTGERSGFKQRILPAVRTEVERQIESMMHLNDEVKDKLGEPVFNDSDLQMAGYAAALKVLTAY
;
A
#
# COMPACT_ATOMS: atom_id res chain seq x y z
N TRP A 1 -7.11 23.68 2.20
CA TRP A 1 -5.80 24.33 2.02
C TRP A 1 -5.49 24.55 0.53
N LEU A 2 -5.52 23.54 -0.32
CA LEU A 2 -5.25 23.62 -1.78
C LEU A 2 -6.14 24.65 -2.47
N ARG A 3 -7.41 24.76 -2.08
CA ARG A 3 -8.33 25.75 -2.65
C ARG A 3 -7.87 27.21 -2.43
N ARG A 4 -7.14 27.45 -1.33
CA ARG A 4 -6.64 28.80 -0.98
C ARG A 4 -5.23 29.07 -1.49
N ASN A 5 -4.45 28.01 -1.68
CA ASN A 5 -3.04 28.08 -2.07
C ASN A 5 -2.76 27.06 -3.18
N PRO A 6 -3.39 27.16 -4.36
CA PRO A 6 -3.10 26.24 -5.44
C PRO A 6 -1.67 26.49 -5.95
N PRO A 7 -0.90 25.44 -6.27
CA PRO A 7 0.29 25.57 -7.10
C PRO A 7 -0.05 26.29 -8.39
N GLU A 8 0.92 26.97 -9.00
CA GLU A 8 0.68 27.80 -10.17
C GLU A 8 0.06 27.02 -11.34
N GLU A 9 0.50 25.80 -11.54
CA GLU A 9 0.04 24.87 -12.58
C GLU A 9 -1.44 24.48 -12.40
N PHE A 10 -1.97 24.63 -11.19
CA PHE A 10 -3.35 24.23 -10.86
C PHE A 10 -4.22 25.43 -10.47
N ARG A 11 -3.76 26.66 -10.72
CA ARG A 11 -4.48 27.89 -10.34
C ARG A 11 -5.86 27.99 -10.97
N ASP A 12 -6.00 27.54 -12.21
CA ASP A 12 -7.25 27.58 -12.97
C ASP A 12 -8.17 26.40 -12.69
N TRP A 13 -7.76 25.47 -11.83
CA TRP A 13 -8.59 24.33 -11.50
C TRP A 13 -9.70 24.72 -10.53
N THR A 14 -10.91 24.19 -10.77
CA THR A 14 -12.02 24.32 -9.84
C THR A 14 -11.84 23.34 -8.68
N TRP A 15 -11.48 23.84 -7.52
CA TRP A 15 -11.34 23.08 -6.28
C TRP A 15 -12.68 22.97 -5.55
N ASP A 16 -13.58 22.16 -6.08
CA ASP A 16 -14.87 21.82 -5.48
C ASP A 16 -14.86 20.35 -4.96
N SER A 17 -15.90 19.99 -4.25
CA SER A 17 -16.09 18.61 -3.78
C SER A 17 -16.62 17.73 -4.92
N ARG A 18 -15.83 17.46 -5.93
CA ARG A 18 -16.22 16.66 -7.12
C ARG A 18 -16.56 15.21 -6.78
N ARG A 19 -17.54 15.02 -5.89
CA ARG A 19 -18.03 13.70 -5.51
C ARG A 19 -18.51 12.87 -6.70
N ALA A 20 -18.90 13.53 -7.81
CA ALA A 20 -19.26 12.84 -9.04
C ALA A 20 -18.08 12.08 -9.68
N LEU A 21 -16.85 12.53 -9.45
CA LEU A 21 -15.63 11.87 -9.95
C LEU A 21 -15.06 10.83 -8.99
N ALA A 22 -15.59 10.74 -7.76
CA ALA A 22 -15.15 9.71 -6.83
C ALA A 22 -15.54 8.32 -7.37
N ILE A 23 -14.59 7.39 -7.28
CA ILE A 23 -14.86 5.99 -7.61
C ILE A 23 -15.85 5.47 -6.59
N LYS A 24 -17.03 5.09 -7.07
CA LYS A 24 -18.18 4.65 -6.27
C LYS A 24 -18.55 3.23 -6.65
N GLY A 25 -19.42 2.66 -5.84
CA GLY A 25 -19.93 1.32 -6.03
C GLY A 25 -19.19 0.30 -5.17
N SER A 26 -19.47 -0.95 -5.41
CA SER A 26 -18.86 -2.09 -4.73
C SER A 26 -18.52 -3.17 -5.75
N GLY A 27 -17.67 -4.11 -5.35
CA GLY A 27 -17.31 -5.24 -6.19
C GLY A 27 -16.60 -4.83 -7.49
N ASP A 28 -17.05 -5.35 -8.62
CA ASP A 28 -16.35 -5.23 -9.90
C ASP A 28 -16.34 -3.82 -10.48
N ASP A 29 -17.36 -3.02 -10.23
CA ASP A 29 -17.41 -1.64 -10.71
C ASP A 29 -16.37 -0.77 -9.99
N PHE A 30 -16.23 -0.97 -8.67
CA PHE A 30 -15.20 -0.31 -7.89
C PHE A 30 -13.79 -0.73 -8.36
N ARG A 31 -13.55 -2.04 -8.54
CA ARG A 31 -12.27 -2.56 -9.02
C ARG A 31 -11.90 -1.98 -10.39
N ARG A 32 -12.85 -1.97 -11.34
CA ARG A 32 -12.63 -1.37 -12.67
C ARG A 32 -12.24 0.11 -12.57
N GLY A 33 -13.00 0.88 -11.80
CA GLY A 33 -12.69 2.30 -11.59
C GLY A 33 -11.30 2.53 -10.99
N MET A 34 -10.90 1.69 -10.03
CA MET A 34 -9.56 1.75 -9.46
C MET A 34 -8.47 1.37 -10.48
N VAL A 35 -8.69 0.34 -11.28
CA VAL A 35 -7.76 -0.04 -12.36
C VAL A 35 -7.58 1.11 -13.36
N ASP A 36 -8.67 1.73 -13.77
CA ASP A 36 -8.63 2.85 -14.73
C ASP A 36 -7.90 4.06 -14.14
N ALA A 37 -8.13 4.38 -12.87
CA ALA A 37 -7.42 5.46 -12.19
C ALA A 37 -5.92 5.20 -12.09
N TYR A 38 -5.51 4.00 -11.66
CA TYR A 38 -4.09 3.64 -11.57
C TYR A 38 -3.42 3.52 -12.95
N ARG A 39 -4.16 3.07 -13.98
CA ARG A 39 -3.67 3.05 -15.36
C ARG A 39 -3.42 4.46 -15.87
N ALA A 40 -4.35 5.39 -15.68
CA ALA A 40 -4.16 6.78 -16.03
C ALA A 40 -2.95 7.40 -15.33
N MET A 41 -2.77 7.11 -14.02
CA MET A 41 -1.57 7.52 -13.30
C MET A 41 -0.29 6.91 -13.90
N ALA A 42 -0.32 5.63 -14.27
CA ALA A 42 0.82 4.96 -14.90
C ALA A 42 1.18 5.58 -16.26
N GLU A 43 0.18 5.87 -17.09
CA GLU A 43 0.38 6.50 -18.40
C GLU A 43 1.05 7.88 -18.30
N HIS A 44 0.73 8.66 -17.26
CA HIS A 44 1.30 9.99 -17.03
C HIS A 44 2.56 9.98 -16.14
N THR A 45 3.03 8.82 -15.73
CA THR A 45 4.30 8.66 -14.99
C THR A 45 5.41 8.29 -15.97
N PRO A 46 6.60 8.89 -15.92
CA PRO A 46 7.75 8.46 -16.71
C PRO A 46 8.12 6.99 -16.45
N ASP A 47 8.80 6.32 -17.38
CA ASP A 47 9.13 4.89 -17.23
C ASP A 47 10.07 4.61 -16.04
N ASN A 48 10.93 5.57 -15.69
CA ASN A 48 11.77 5.52 -14.50
C ASN A 48 11.11 6.15 -13.26
N GLY A 49 9.87 6.64 -13.38
CA GLY A 49 9.15 7.28 -12.30
C GLY A 49 8.62 6.28 -11.26
N MET A 50 8.22 6.82 -10.13
CA MET A 50 7.61 6.07 -9.03
C MET A 50 6.33 6.77 -8.59
N GLN A 51 5.38 5.97 -8.11
CA GLN A 51 4.17 6.44 -7.45
C GLN A 51 4.21 6.01 -6.00
N CYS A 52 3.79 6.88 -5.10
CA CYS A 52 3.66 6.59 -3.68
C CYS A 52 2.18 6.49 -3.32
N VAL A 53 1.78 5.36 -2.77
CA VAL A 53 0.41 5.11 -2.33
C VAL A 53 0.41 4.80 -0.84
N MET A 54 -0.38 5.55 -0.09
CA MET A 54 -0.65 5.26 1.32
C MET A 54 -1.93 4.45 1.42
N PHE A 55 -1.88 3.33 2.11
CA PHE A 55 -3.00 2.41 2.20
C PHE A 55 -3.08 1.72 3.56
N THR A 56 -4.30 1.60 4.08
CA THR A 56 -4.56 0.88 5.32
C THR A 56 -5.91 0.18 5.24
N HIS A 57 -5.92 -1.13 5.45
CA HIS A 57 -7.15 -1.91 5.55
C HIS A 57 -6.90 -3.21 6.31
N GLN A 58 -7.83 -3.63 7.18
CA GLN A 58 -7.68 -4.87 7.96
C GLN A 58 -8.11 -6.12 7.20
N ASP A 59 -9.00 -5.99 6.22
CA ASP A 59 -9.56 -7.10 5.47
C ASP A 59 -8.58 -7.63 4.42
N THR A 60 -8.26 -8.92 4.51
CA THR A 60 -7.38 -9.64 3.56
C THR A 60 -7.93 -9.62 2.14
N GLY A 61 -9.26 -9.65 1.97
CA GLY A 61 -9.91 -9.60 0.66
C GLY A 61 -9.57 -8.31 -0.08
N VAL A 62 -9.56 -7.18 0.63
CA VAL A 62 -9.20 -5.88 0.07
C VAL A 62 -7.72 -5.85 -0.37
N TRP A 63 -6.82 -6.46 0.39
CA TRP A 63 -5.41 -6.61 -0.02
C TRP A 63 -5.25 -7.50 -1.26
N SER A 64 -6.05 -8.57 -1.36
CA SER A 64 -6.10 -9.41 -2.56
C SER A 64 -6.59 -8.64 -3.78
N ASP A 65 -7.62 -7.81 -3.62
CA ASP A 65 -8.11 -6.93 -4.69
C ASP A 65 -7.03 -5.94 -5.16
N MET A 66 -6.24 -5.39 -4.23
CA MET A 66 -5.14 -4.48 -4.58
C MET A 66 -4.06 -5.14 -5.43
N VAL A 67 -3.75 -6.42 -5.21
CA VAL A 67 -2.85 -7.19 -6.11
C VAL A 67 -3.39 -7.15 -7.53
N GLY A 68 -4.66 -7.53 -7.71
CA GLY A 68 -5.31 -7.55 -9.02
C GLY A 68 -5.39 -6.17 -9.67
N ILE A 69 -5.70 -5.14 -8.90
CA ILE A 69 -5.81 -3.75 -9.38
C ILE A 69 -4.45 -3.24 -9.89
N PHE A 70 -3.39 -3.35 -9.10
CA PHE A 70 -2.07 -2.90 -9.52
C PHE A 70 -1.56 -3.69 -10.72
N TRP A 71 -1.76 -5.00 -10.70
CA TRP A 71 -1.37 -5.87 -11.80
C TRP A 71 -2.10 -5.50 -13.11
N ALA A 72 -3.43 -5.32 -13.08
CA ALA A 72 -4.24 -4.92 -14.24
C ALA A 72 -3.94 -3.50 -14.73
N ALA A 73 -3.48 -2.61 -13.85
CA ALA A 73 -3.04 -1.26 -14.20
C ALA A 73 -1.60 -1.21 -14.76
N GLY A 74 -0.91 -2.35 -14.87
CA GLY A 74 0.47 -2.41 -15.35
C GLY A 74 1.51 -1.91 -14.34
N LEU A 75 1.18 -1.96 -13.04
CA LEU A 75 2.04 -1.53 -11.95
C LEU A 75 2.55 -2.70 -11.13
N GLN A 76 3.70 -2.52 -10.49
CA GLN A 76 4.24 -3.42 -9.48
C GLN A 76 4.64 -2.67 -8.23
N VAL A 77 4.49 -3.29 -7.08
CA VAL A 77 5.00 -2.79 -5.80
C VAL A 77 6.48 -3.15 -5.72
N VAL A 78 7.35 -2.15 -5.67
CA VAL A 78 8.81 -2.35 -5.59
C VAL A 78 9.34 -2.22 -4.17
N ALA A 79 8.63 -1.47 -3.31
CA ALA A 79 8.93 -1.38 -1.89
C ALA A 79 7.65 -1.13 -1.10
N ALA A 80 7.65 -1.58 0.14
CA ALA A 80 6.55 -1.37 1.07
C ALA A 80 7.11 -1.15 2.48
N TRP A 81 6.55 -0.19 3.20
CA TRP A 81 6.90 0.09 4.58
C TRP A 81 5.63 0.29 5.41
N TYR A 82 5.61 -0.28 6.59
CA TYR A 82 4.64 0.10 7.60
C TYR A 82 5.20 1.26 8.42
N ILE A 83 4.39 2.29 8.61
CA ILE A 83 4.74 3.47 9.42
C ILE A 83 3.68 3.64 10.49
N ALA A 84 4.11 3.60 11.76
CA ALA A 84 3.25 3.96 12.89
C ALA A 84 3.01 5.48 12.85
N THR A 85 1.76 5.87 12.64
CA THR A 85 1.37 7.29 12.52
C THR A 85 0.71 7.82 13.78
N GLU A 86 0.28 6.95 14.68
CA GLU A 86 -0.41 7.31 15.91
C GLU A 86 0.43 6.92 17.13
N THR A 87 0.79 7.92 17.94
CA THR A 87 1.67 7.77 19.10
C THR A 87 0.94 7.90 20.45
N THR A 88 -0.38 8.06 20.45
CA THR A 88 -1.11 8.33 21.70
C THR A 88 -1.52 7.06 22.43
N SER A 89 -1.19 7.01 23.71
CA SER A 89 -1.42 5.90 24.63
C SER A 89 -2.89 5.52 24.85
N GLU A 90 -3.84 6.36 24.50
CA GLU A 90 -5.27 6.10 24.69
C GLU A 90 -5.89 5.21 23.59
N LEU A 91 -5.35 5.23 22.38
CA LEU A 91 -5.80 4.39 21.26
C LEU A 91 -5.23 2.97 21.32
N LYS A 92 -4.22 2.72 22.15
CA LYS A 92 -3.59 1.41 22.32
C LYS A 92 -4.48 0.31 22.94
N LYS A 93 -5.68 0.65 23.42
CA LYS A 93 -6.58 -0.29 24.11
C LYS A 93 -7.49 -1.11 23.19
N GLY A 94 -7.49 -0.89 21.90
CA GLY A 94 -8.23 -1.70 20.93
C GLY A 94 -7.31 -2.20 19.85
N GLY A 95 -7.47 -3.41 19.36
CA GLY A 95 -6.67 -4.01 18.28
C GLY A 95 -6.78 -3.30 16.93
N TYR A 96 -6.75 -1.96 16.93
CA TYR A 96 -6.78 -1.13 15.74
C TYR A 96 -5.39 -0.95 15.17
N VAL A 97 -5.30 -0.86 13.86
CA VAL A 97 -4.08 -0.51 13.13
C VAL A 97 -3.65 0.91 13.53
N GLN A 98 -2.44 1.05 14.05
CA GLN A 98 -1.89 2.33 14.54
C GLN A 98 -1.09 3.09 13.50
N GLY A 99 -1.10 2.65 12.25
CA GLY A 99 -0.33 3.28 11.21
C GLY A 99 -0.87 3.03 9.82
N THR A 100 -0.03 3.33 8.85
CA THR A 100 -0.34 3.14 7.44
C THR A 100 0.80 2.42 6.72
N VAL A 101 0.45 1.75 5.65
CA VAL A 101 1.42 1.18 4.71
C VAL A 101 1.70 2.19 3.62
N ILE A 102 2.98 2.43 3.36
CA ILE A 102 3.45 3.16 2.17
C ILE A 102 3.88 2.13 1.14
N LEU A 103 3.25 2.18 -0.03
CA LEU A 103 3.56 1.34 -1.17
C LEU A 103 4.24 2.19 -2.25
N MET A 104 5.43 1.79 -2.68
CA MET A 104 6.10 2.40 -3.83
C MET A 104 5.84 1.56 -5.06
N LEU A 105 5.24 2.18 -6.06
CA LEU A 105 4.87 1.54 -7.31
C LEU A 105 5.76 2.00 -8.45
N ARG A 106 6.04 1.09 -9.37
CA ARG A 106 6.62 1.38 -10.69
C ARG A 106 5.83 0.70 -11.78
N LYS A 107 5.98 1.17 -13.00
CA LYS A 107 5.52 0.41 -14.17
C LYS A 107 6.16 -0.95 -14.17
N ARG A 108 5.36 -1.98 -14.49
CA ARG A 108 5.90 -3.31 -14.69
C ARG A 108 6.73 -3.33 -15.97
N PRO A 109 7.89 -4.00 -15.97
CA PRO A 109 8.64 -4.24 -17.20
C PRO A 109 7.75 -4.98 -18.21
N THR A 110 7.87 -4.59 -19.49
CA THR A 110 7.22 -5.30 -20.58
C THR A 110 7.82 -6.70 -20.73
N GLY A 111 6.96 -7.70 -20.84
CA GLY A 111 7.34 -9.10 -20.98
C GLY A 111 6.54 -10.00 -20.04
N GLU A 112 6.24 -11.20 -20.48
CA GLU A 112 5.55 -12.18 -19.65
C GLU A 112 6.51 -12.73 -18.58
N ARG A 113 6.22 -12.49 -17.32
CA ARG A 113 6.83 -13.20 -16.22
C ARG A 113 5.86 -14.30 -15.79
N SER A 114 6.08 -15.50 -16.27
CA SER A 114 5.31 -16.67 -15.83
C SER A 114 5.68 -17.01 -14.39
N GLY A 115 4.77 -16.71 -13.47
CA GLY A 115 4.90 -17.09 -12.08
C GLY A 115 4.33 -18.48 -11.84
N PHE A 116 5.16 -19.45 -11.51
CA PHE A 116 4.69 -20.75 -11.03
C PHE A 116 4.40 -20.68 -9.54
N LYS A 117 3.22 -21.18 -9.12
CA LYS A 117 2.79 -21.22 -7.71
C LYS A 117 3.88 -21.76 -6.77
N GLN A 118 4.61 -22.81 -7.23
CA GLN A 118 5.69 -23.41 -6.47
C GLN A 118 6.88 -22.46 -6.19
N ARG A 119 7.06 -21.42 -7.00
CA ARG A 119 8.09 -20.38 -6.77
C ARG A 119 7.55 -19.18 -6.05
N ILE A 120 6.31 -18.80 -6.33
CA ILE A 120 5.67 -17.61 -5.72
C ILE A 120 5.45 -17.81 -4.23
N LEU A 121 4.89 -18.94 -3.81
CA LEU A 121 4.58 -19.20 -2.40
C LEU A 121 5.81 -19.13 -1.48
N PRO A 122 6.94 -19.80 -1.78
CA PRO A 122 8.15 -19.63 -0.98
C PRO A 122 8.68 -18.19 -0.96
N ALA A 123 8.63 -17.49 -2.11
CA ALA A 123 9.08 -16.11 -2.19
C ALA A 123 8.21 -15.17 -1.34
N VAL A 124 6.88 -15.36 -1.35
CA VAL A 124 5.98 -14.61 -0.47
C VAL A 124 6.32 -14.89 0.99
N ARG A 125 6.48 -16.16 1.37
CA ARG A 125 6.83 -16.54 2.75
C ARG A 125 8.10 -15.86 3.22
N THR A 126 9.18 -15.99 2.44
CA THR A 126 10.47 -15.39 2.78
C THR A 126 10.39 -13.86 2.93
N GLU A 127 9.68 -13.18 2.03
CA GLU A 127 9.56 -11.72 2.12
C GLU A 127 8.70 -11.29 3.33
N VAL A 128 7.63 -12.03 3.62
CA VAL A 128 6.78 -11.78 4.81
C VAL A 128 7.58 -12.03 6.09
N GLU A 129 8.26 -13.16 6.21
CA GLU A 129 9.12 -13.50 7.36
C GLU A 129 10.17 -12.40 7.59
N ARG A 130 10.91 -12.02 6.55
CA ARG A 130 11.91 -10.95 6.62
C ARG A 130 11.34 -9.62 7.13
N GLN A 131 10.15 -9.24 6.66
CA GLN A 131 9.50 -7.99 7.07
C GLN A 131 9.05 -8.03 8.53
N ILE A 132 8.44 -9.14 8.95
CA ILE A 132 7.97 -9.32 10.31
C ILE A 132 9.14 -9.40 11.30
N GLU A 133 10.18 -10.17 10.98
CA GLU A 133 11.39 -10.26 11.81
C GLU A 133 12.03 -8.89 12.03
N SER A 134 12.14 -8.07 10.97
CA SER A 134 12.67 -6.71 11.07
C SER A 134 11.86 -5.83 12.02
N MET A 135 10.52 -5.93 11.98
CA MET A 135 9.64 -5.17 12.88
C MET A 135 9.69 -5.68 14.31
N MET A 136 9.75 -7.00 14.50
CA MET A 136 9.89 -7.60 15.84
C MET A 136 11.21 -7.22 16.49
N HIS A 137 12.30 -7.24 15.74
CA HIS A 137 13.60 -6.79 16.24
C HIS A 137 13.54 -5.34 16.72
N LEU A 138 12.87 -4.46 15.95
CA LEU A 138 12.68 -3.08 16.36
C LEU A 138 11.80 -2.95 17.60
N ASN A 139 10.75 -3.79 17.72
CA ASN A 139 9.94 -3.86 18.92
C ASN A 139 10.76 -4.22 20.17
N ASP A 140 11.65 -5.20 20.05
CA ASP A 140 12.50 -5.64 21.17
C ASP A 140 13.49 -4.52 21.58
N GLU A 141 14.16 -3.89 20.62
CA GLU A 141 15.06 -2.77 20.90
C GLU A 141 14.39 -1.58 21.58
N VAL A 142 13.16 -1.27 21.16
CA VAL A 142 12.41 -0.14 21.71
C VAL A 142 11.77 -0.49 23.04
N LYS A 143 11.27 -1.71 23.21
CA LYS A 143 10.70 -2.19 24.46
C LYS A 143 11.71 -2.12 25.61
N ASP A 144 12.98 -2.43 25.34
CA ASP A 144 14.05 -2.30 26.31
C ASP A 144 14.26 -0.85 26.79
N LYS A 145 13.95 0.13 25.95
CA LYS A 145 14.12 1.56 26.24
C LYS A 145 12.86 2.24 26.77
N LEU A 146 11.69 1.87 26.25
CA LEU A 146 10.41 2.55 26.51
C LEU A 146 9.40 1.70 27.26
N GLY A 147 9.67 0.41 27.50
CA GLY A 147 8.81 -0.52 28.24
C GLY A 147 7.62 -1.08 27.41
N GLU A 148 7.39 -0.60 26.19
CA GLU A 148 6.28 -1.03 25.33
C GLU A 148 6.72 -1.23 23.87
N PRO A 149 6.14 -2.21 23.15
CA PRO A 149 6.42 -2.41 21.73
C PRO A 149 5.83 -1.26 20.89
N VAL A 150 6.50 -0.93 19.79
CA VAL A 150 6.04 0.07 18.83
C VAL A 150 4.90 -0.46 17.96
N PHE A 151 4.99 -1.73 17.54
CA PHE A 151 4.05 -2.38 16.64
C PHE A 151 3.25 -3.45 17.36
N ASN A 152 1.94 -3.45 17.17
CA ASN A 152 1.04 -4.49 17.64
C ASN A 152 0.82 -5.58 16.56
N ASP A 153 0.05 -6.63 16.89
CA ASP A 153 -0.23 -7.74 15.98
C ASP A 153 -0.94 -7.29 14.70
N SER A 154 -1.84 -6.31 14.78
CA SER A 154 -2.52 -5.77 13.60
C SER A 154 -1.55 -5.04 12.67
N ASP A 155 -0.56 -4.35 13.23
CA ASP A 155 0.49 -3.66 12.49
C ASP A 155 1.39 -4.65 11.76
N LEU A 156 1.79 -5.73 12.44
CA LEU A 156 2.56 -6.84 11.86
C LEU A 156 1.78 -7.52 10.72
N GLN A 157 0.48 -7.71 10.90
CA GLN A 157 -0.39 -8.28 9.87
C GLN A 157 -0.42 -7.39 8.61
N MET A 158 -0.58 -6.07 8.79
CA MET A 158 -0.56 -5.11 7.67
C MET A 158 0.76 -5.15 6.92
N ALA A 159 1.87 -5.18 7.64
CA ALA A 159 3.20 -5.27 7.05
C ALA A 159 3.40 -6.57 6.27
N GLY A 160 2.86 -7.67 6.78
CA GLY A 160 2.83 -8.97 6.09
C GLY A 160 2.07 -8.92 4.76
N TYR A 161 0.89 -8.29 4.74
CA TYR A 161 0.12 -8.10 3.51
C TYR A 161 0.88 -7.22 2.50
N ALA A 162 1.50 -6.15 2.96
CA ALA A 162 2.30 -5.27 2.11
C ALA A 162 3.52 -5.98 1.51
N ALA A 163 4.19 -6.82 2.29
CA ALA A 163 5.29 -7.65 1.82
C ALA A 163 4.84 -8.67 0.77
N ALA A 164 3.67 -9.29 0.97
CA ALA A 164 3.08 -10.19 -0.02
C ALA A 164 2.76 -9.48 -1.35
N LEU A 165 2.21 -8.26 -1.30
CA LEU A 165 1.95 -7.42 -2.49
C LEU A 165 3.20 -7.22 -3.34
N LYS A 166 4.35 -6.95 -2.71
CA LYS A 166 5.62 -6.75 -3.41
C LYS A 166 6.00 -7.96 -4.25
N VAL A 167 5.81 -9.15 -3.73
CA VAL A 167 6.10 -10.38 -4.47
C VAL A 167 5.04 -10.66 -5.54
N LEU A 168 3.75 -10.60 -5.18
CA LEU A 168 2.65 -10.99 -6.05
C LEU A 168 2.50 -10.07 -7.27
N THR A 169 2.79 -8.78 -7.15
CA THR A 169 2.70 -7.83 -8.27
C THR A 169 3.90 -7.87 -9.21
N ALA A 170 4.97 -8.58 -8.85
CA ALA A 170 6.17 -8.73 -9.69
C ALA A 170 6.05 -9.81 -10.78
N TYR A 171 5.01 -10.67 -10.73
CA TYR A 171 4.78 -11.77 -11.67
C TYR A 171 3.70 -11.48 -12.68
#